data_5f2e7bf48c9ac8e61737cdccb8aeb34c
#
_entry.id   5f2e7bf48c9ac8e61737cdccb8aeb34c
#
_cell.length_a   1.000
_cell.length_b   1.000
_cell.length_c   1.000
_cell.angle_alpha   90.00
_cell.angle_beta   90.00
_cell.angle_gamma   90.00
#
_symmetry.space_group_name_H-M   'P 1'
#
loop_
_entity.id
_entity.type
_entity.pdbx_description
1 polymer ?
#
loop_
_entity_poly.entity_id
_entity_poly.type
_entity_poly.pdbx_seq_one_letter_code
_entity_poly.pdbx_strand_id
1 'polypeptide(L)'
;MEKTIHNKNKGILLIVTSAFCFALMGIFVKLAGDLPAVEKAFFRNLIAAIIAAIVLIKDKQPLVIGRKNYIPMLVRVTAGTIGILGNFYAVSHIMVADASMLNKLSPFATIIFSIILLKEVPKRYQVFCLMLAMTGALFVIKPGFSGNPLGMAAGLIGGVGAGLAYTMVRKLGSNGVQKAVIVFCFSAFSCLAMVPLIIVKYHEPINMYQLMMLLGAGFAAAGGQFTITGAYRYAPAKEISIYDYSQIIFTTSLGFIVFSEIPDIYSFIGYAIIITAGTIIFFKSKNEQ
;
A
#
# COMPACT_ATOMS: atom_id res chain seq x y z
N MET A 1 12.73 -16.81 -20.87
CA MET A 1 11.92 -15.56 -20.73
C MET A 1 10.48 -15.96 -20.52
N GLU A 2 10.03 -16.02 -19.27
CA GLU A 2 8.61 -16.23 -18.95
C GLU A 2 7.85 -14.98 -19.42
N LYS A 3 6.98 -15.15 -20.44
CA LYS A 3 6.08 -14.08 -20.89
C LYS A 3 5.31 -13.60 -19.69
N THR A 4 5.42 -12.30 -19.36
CA THR A 4 4.60 -11.66 -18.34
C THR A 4 3.15 -11.86 -18.75
N ILE A 5 2.46 -12.81 -18.10
CA ILE A 5 1.08 -13.15 -18.44
C ILE A 5 0.23 -11.98 -17.96
N HIS A 6 -0.20 -11.13 -18.89
CA HIS A 6 -1.20 -10.10 -18.60
C HIS A 6 -2.50 -10.79 -18.22
N ASN A 7 -2.88 -10.67 -16.95
CA ASN A 7 -4.13 -11.22 -16.44
C ASN A 7 -4.77 -10.19 -15.50
N LYS A 8 -5.56 -9.31 -16.10
CA LYS A 8 -6.23 -8.21 -15.43
C LYS A 8 -7.12 -8.67 -14.29
N ASN A 9 -7.93 -9.71 -14.48
CA ASN A 9 -8.84 -10.19 -13.44
C ASN A 9 -8.08 -10.69 -12.21
N LYS A 10 -6.95 -11.38 -12.42
CA LYS A 10 -6.06 -11.78 -11.33
C LYS A 10 -5.40 -10.59 -10.67
N GLY A 11 -5.04 -9.56 -11.44
CA GLY A 11 -4.52 -8.29 -10.92
C GLY A 11 -5.54 -7.59 -10.02
N ILE A 12 -6.81 -7.50 -10.45
CA ILE A 12 -7.91 -6.91 -9.68
C ILE A 12 -8.15 -7.71 -8.38
N LEU A 13 -8.26 -9.02 -8.47
CA LEU A 13 -8.46 -9.86 -7.28
C LEU A 13 -7.33 -9.64 -6.26
N LEU A 14 -6.08 -9.62 -6.71
CA LEU A 14 -4.93 -9.44 -5.84
C LEU A 14 -4.87 -8.05 -5.20
N ILE A 15 -5.24 -6.97 -5.92
CA ILE A 15 -5.22 -5.62 -5.33
C ILE A 15 -6.36 -5.42 -4.33
N VAL A 16 -7.54 -6.00 -4.58
CA VAL A 16 -8.65 -5.99 -3.62
C VAL A 16 -8.31 -6.81 -2.37
N THR A 17 -7.67 -7.99 -2.54
CA THR A 17 -7.17 -8.78 -1.41
C THR A 17 -6.10 -8.01 -0.62
N SER A 18 -5.22 -7.29 -1.31
CA SER A 18 -4.24 -6.40 -0.65
C SER A 18 -4.91 -5.31 0.16
N ALA A 19 -5.94 -4.68 -0.41
CA ALA A 19 -6.72 -3.64 0.25
C ALA A 19 -7.37 -4.16 1.54
N PHE A 20 -7.93 -5.36 1.53
CA PHE A 20 -8.45 -6.03 2.73
C PHE A 20 -7.35 -6.31 3.76
N CYS A 21 -6.23 -6.88 3.34
CA CYS A 21 -5.10 -7.16 4.23
C CYS A 21 -4.55 -5.88 4.88
N PHE A 22 -4.43 -4.78 4.14
CA PHE A 22 -3.97 -3.51 4.70
C PHE A 22 -5.03 -2.85 5.62
N ALA A 23 -6.32 -3.04 5.34
CA ALA A 23 -7.37 -2.63 6.26
C ALA A 23 -7.26 -3.39 7.58
N LEU A 24 -7.12 -4.71 7.53
CA LEU A 24 -6.93 -5.57 8.70
C LEU A 24 -5.65 -5.21 9.47
N MET A 25 -4.55 -4.93 8.76
CA MET A 25 -3.32 -4.41 9.38
C MET A 25 -3.60 -3.12 10.16
N GLY A 26 -4.37 -2.20 9.60
CA GLY A 26 -4.76 -0.95 10.27
C GLY A 26 -5.51 -1.19 11.59
N ILE A 27 -6.42 -2.17 11.63
CA ILE A 27 -7.13 -2.57 12.85
C ILE A 27 -6.16 -3.08 13.92
N PHE A 28 -5.26 -4.00 13.57
CA PHE A 28 -4.26 -4.49 14.52
C PHE A 28 -3.33 -3.38 15.03
N VAL A 29 -2.91 -2.47 14.14
CA VAL A 29 -2.08 -1.30 14.51
C VAL A 29 -2.82 -0.40 15.50
N LYS A 30 -4.13 -0.21 15.33
CA LYS A 30 -4.98 0.57 16.28
C LYS A 30 -5.13 -0.16 17.61
N LEU A 31 -5.35 -1.48 17.59
CA LEU A 31 -5.44 -2.32 18.79
C LEU A 31 -4.12 -2.39 19.57
N ALA A 32 -2.97 -2.22 18.92
CA ALA A 32 -1.66 -2.17 19.59
C ALA A 32 -1.47 -0.91 20.46
N GLY A 33 -2.39 0.07 20.42
CA GLY A 33 -2.38 1.27 21.27
C GLY A 33 -1.28 2.28 20.92
N ASP A 34 -0.79 3.02 21.91
CA ASP A 34 0.09 4.18 21.76
C ASP A 34 1.58 3.82 21.63
N LEU A 35 1.89 2.79 20.84
CA LEU A 35 3.28 2.48 20.50
C LEU A 35 3.82 3.45 19.45
N PRO A 36 5.14 3.75 19.47
CA PRO A 36 5.77 4.58 18.45
C PRO A 36 5.55 4.05 17.03
N ALA A 37 5.25 4.96 16.11
CA ALA A 37 4.97 4.63 14.72
C ALA A 37 6.11 3.84 14.05
N VAL A 38 7.37 4.13 14.43
CA VAL A 38 8.56 3.41 13.90
C VAL A 38 8.58 1.95 14.33
N GLU A 39 8.19 1.64 15.58
CA GLU A 39 8.10 0.26 16.07
C GLU A 39 7.01 -0.53 15.33
N LYS A 40 5.82 0.06 15.20
CA LYS A 40 4.73 -0.54 14.41
C LYS A 40 5.17 -0.84 12.98
N ALA A 41 5.88 0.10 12.34
CA ALA A 41 6.42 -0.06 11.00
C ALA A 41 7.53 -1.11 10.94
N PHE A 42 8.37 -1.23 11.96
CA PHE A 42 9.41 -2.23 12.06
C PHE A 42 8.83 -3.64 12.13
N PHE A 43 7.92 -3.92 13.08
CA PHE A 43 7.28 -5.24 13.22
C PHE A 43 6.53 -5.64 11.94
N ARG A 44 5.81 -4.71 11.33
CA ARG A 44 5.15 -4.90 10.04
C ARG A 44 6.12 -5.41 8.97
N ASN A 45 7.28 -4.78 8.82
CA ASN A 45 8.26 -5.14 7.80
C ASN A 45 9.07 -6.39 8.21
N LEU A 46 9.35 -6.57 9.50
CA LEU A 46 10.06 -7.75 10.01
C LEU A 46 9.33 -9.04 9.66
N ILE A 47 8.04 -9.12 9.96
CA ILE A 47 7.23 -10.31 9.64
C ILE A 47 7.14 -10.52 8.12
N ALA A 48 6.97 -9.44 7.36
CA ALA A 48 6.95 -9.53 5.90
C ALA A 48 8.30 -10.02 5.32
N ALA A 49 9.43 -9.60 5.91
CA ALA A 49 10.76 -10.06 5.52
C ALA A 49 10.96 -11.55 5.85
N ILE A 50 10.55 -11.98 7.07
CA ILE A 50 10.63 -13.39 7.49
C ILE A 50 9.80 -14.28 6.56
N ILE A 51 8.54 -13.91 6.29
CA ILE A 51 7.69 -14.69 5.39
C ILE A 51 8.27 -14.74 3.98
N ALA A 52 8.79 -13.61 3.47
CA ALA A 52 9.42 -13.58 2.16
C ALA A 52 10.69 -14.46 2.11
N ALA A 53 11.50 -14.47 3.16
CA ALA A 53 12.67 -15.34 3.29
C ALA A 53 12.27 -16.82 3.30
N ILE A 54 11.24 -17.20 4.07
CA ILE A 54 10.70 -18.57 4.11
C ILE A 54 10.25 -19.01 2.71
N VAL A 55 9.51 -18.15 1.99
CA VAL A 55 9.05 -18.43 0.61
C VAL A 55 10.24 -18.65 -0.32
N LEU A 56 11.28 -17.79 -0.25
CA LEU A 56 12.47 -17.91 -1.08
C LEU A 56 13.23 -19.24 -0.82
N ILE A 57 13.38 -19.62 0.45
CA ILE A 57 14.05 -20.87 0.85
C ILE A 57 13.21 -22.07 0.39
N LYS A 58 11.90 -22.07 0.65
CA LYS A 58 11.00 -23.16 0.29
C LYS A 58 10.96 -23.41 -1.22
N ASP A 59 10.87 -22.34 -1.99
CA ASP A 59 10.80 -22.41 -3.45
C ASP A 59 12.18 -22.59 -4.09
N LYS A 60 13.25 -22.73 -3.28
CA LYS A 60 14.66 -22.83 -3.72
C LYS A 60 15.02 -21.74 -4.73
N GLN A 61 14.50 -20.53 -4.52
CA GLN A 61 14.68 -19.43 -5.45
C GLN A 61 15.91 -18.61 -5.05
N PRO A 62 16.84 -18.39 -6.00
CA PRO A 62 18.00 -17.55 -5.73
C PRO A 62 17.60 -16.08 -5.53
N LEU A 63 18.23 -15.41 -4.58
CA LEU A 63 18.09 -13.96 -4.37
C LEU A 63 18.87 -13.20 -5.46
N VAL A 64 18.54 -13.45 -6.73
CA VAL A 64 19.26 -12.86 -7.86
C VAL A 64 18.45 -11.72 -8.44
N ILE A 65 19.08 -10.55 -8.41
CA ILE A 65 18.57 -9.34 -9.05
C ILE A 65 19.53 -9.08 -10.23
N GLY A 66 19.10 -9.34 -11.48
CA GLY A 66 19.94 -9.07 -12.65
C GLY A 66 20.35 -7.59 -12.69
N ARG A 67 21.54 -7.28 -13.24
CA ARG A 67 22.14 -5.92 -13.27
C ARG A 67 21.18 -4.82 -13.70
N LYS A 68 20.33 -5.07 -14.71
CA LYS A 68 19.30 -4.13 -15.19
C LYS A 68 18.23 -3.76 -14.16
N ASN A 69 18.10 -4.54 -13.09
CA ASN A 69 17.09 -4.38 -12.06
C ASN A 69 17.62 -3.73 -10.77
N TYR A 70 18.94 -3.43 -10.66
CA TYR A 70 19.52 -2.83 -9.46
C TYR A 70 18.94 -1.44 -9.18
N ILE A 71 18.89 -0.55 -10.18
CA ILE A 71 18.33 0.79 -10.03
C ILE A 71 16.82 0.72 -9.72
N PRO A 72 15.98 -0.02 -10.47
CA PRO A 72 14.56 -0.19 -10.09
C PRO A 72 14.36 -0.75 -8.69
N MET A 73 15.20 -1.69 -8.24
CA MET A 73 15.12 -2.25 -6.89
C MET A 73 15.52 -1.22 -5.84
N LEU A 74 16.61 -0.49 -6.06
CA LEU A 74 17.07 0.57 -5.14
C LEU A 74 15.98 1.65 -4.99
N VAL A 75 15.41 2.11 -6.09
CA VAL A 75 14.29 3.08 -6.06
C VAL A 75 13.06 2.48 -5.34
N ARG A 76 12.75 1.20 -5.56
CA ARG A 76 11.64 0.50 -4.86
C ARG A 76 11.84 0.49 -3.36
N VAL A 77 13.01 0.11 -2.88
CA VAL A 77 13.25 -0.02 -1.44
C VAL A 77 13.35 1.35 -0.76
N THR A 78 14.02 2.31 -1.36
CA THR A 78 14.18 3.66 -0.80
C THR A 78 12.87 4.45 -0.82
N ALA A 79 12.21 4.57 -1.98
CA ALA A 79 10.94 5.27 -2.10
C ALA A 79 9.84 4.63 -1.24
N GLY A 80 9.81 3.29 -1.18
CA GLY A 80 8.86 2.57 -0.33
C GLY A 80 9.12 2.80 1.16
N THR A 81 10.37 2.81 1.61
CA THR A 81 10.72 3.07 3.02
C THR A 81 10.44 4.51 3.41
N ILE A 82 10.82 5.48 2.56
CA ILE A 82 10.46 6.90 2.75
C ILE A 82 8.95 7.05 2.79
N GLY A 83 8.24 6.34 1.88
CA GLY A 83 6.79 6.31 1.83
C GLY A 83 6.15 5.87 3.16
N ILE A 84 6.65 4.78 3.74
CA ILE A 84 6.16 4.29 5.04
C ILE A 84 6.48 5.28 6.16
N LEU A 85 7.72 5.73 6.27
CA LEU A 85 8.14 6.65 7.32
C LEU A 85 7.37 7.97 7.24
N GLY A 86 7.20 8.52 6.04
CA GLY A 86 6.41 9.73 5.82
C GLY A 86 4.94 9.56 6.22
N ASN A 87 4.31 8.45 5.86
CA ASN A 87 2.93 8.15 6.24
C ASN A 87 2.79 7.98 7.77
N PHE A 88 3.69 7.22 8.41
CA PHE A 88 3.63 7.05 9.87
C PHE A 88 3.93 8.34 10.63
N TYR A 89 4.85 9.17 10.13
CA TYR A 89 5.10 10.50 10.68
C TYR A 89 3.84 11.37 10.58
N ALA A 90 3.18 11.39 9.42
CA ALA A 90 1.92 12.11 9.23
C ALA A 90 0.84 11.66 10.21
N VAL A 91 0.60 10.34 10.34
CA VAL A 91 -0.39 9.79 11.29
C VAL A 91 -0.13 10.22 12.74
N SER A 92 1.13 10.46 13.10
CA SER A 92 1.51 10.90 14.47
C SER A 92 1.40 12.41 14.68
N HIS A 93 1.29 13.24 13.62
CA HIS A 93 1.40 14.70 13.74
C HIS A 93 0.22 15.48 13.16
N ILE A 94 -0.65 14.82 12.37
CA ILE A 94 -1.88 15.39 11.82
C ILE A 94 -3.05 14.43 12.04
N MET A 95 -4.28 14.88 11.78
CA MET A 95 -5.45 14.02 11.88
C MET A 95 -5.29 12.77 10.99
N VAL A 96 -5.71 11.61 11.52
CA VAL A 96 -5.63 10.33 10.80
C VAL A 96 -6.36 10.38 9.45
N ALA A 97 -7.46 11.13 9.39
CA ALA A 97 -8.21 11.37 8.15
C ALA A 97 -7.34 12.06 7.09
N ASP A 98 -6.62 13.12 7.47
CA ASP A 98 -5.74 13.87 6.56
C ASP A 98 -4.57 13.00 6.08
N ALA A 99 -3.92 12.28 7.01
CA ALA A 99 -2.84 11.35 6.69
C ALA A 99 -3.30 10.23 5.74
N SER A 100 -4.50 9.68 5.98
CA SER A 100 -5.10 8.64 5.13
C SER A 100 -5.40 9.19 3.74
N MET A 101 -5.93 10.41 3.63
CA MET A 101 -6.21 11.03 2.35
C MET A 101 -4.94 11.30 1.54
N LEU A 102 -3.88 11.80 2.19
CA LEU A 102 -2.58 11.99 1.56
C LEU A 102 -1.97 10.67 1.07
N ASN A 103 -2.12 9.60 1.83
CA ASN A 103 -1.70 8.26 1.39
C ASN A 103 -2.50 7.77 0.17
N LYS A 104 -3.79 8.08 0.06
CA LYS A 104 -4.65 7.75 -1.08
C LYS A 104 -4.34 8.56 -2.36
N LEU A 105 -3.34 9.43 -2.34
CA LEU A 105 -2.73 9.98 -3.56
C LEU A 105 -1.80 8.96 -4.25
N SER A 106 -1.43 7.87 -3.59
CA SER A 106 -0.53 6.85 -4.18
C SER A 106 -1.00 6.26 -5.51
N PRO A 107 -2.30 5.97 -5.78
CA PRO A 107 -2.76 5.53 -7.09
C PRO A 107 -2.50 6.57 -8.20
N PHE A 108 -2.68 7.86 -7.90
CA PHE A 108 -2.37 8.95 -8.84
C PHE A 108 -0.88 9.01 -9.13
N ALA A 109 -0.05 9.02 -8.09
CA ALA A 109 1.40 9.02 -8.23
C ALA A 109 1.87 7.79 -9.02
N THR A 110 1.30 6.60 -8.76
CA THR A 110 1.62 5.39 -9.51
C THR A 110 1.33 5.54 -11.00
N ILE A 111 0.18 6.13 -11.37
CA ILE A 111 -0.17 6.35 -12.79
C ILE A 111 0.77 7.38 -13.41
N ILE A 112 1.04 8.51 -12.74
CA ILE A 112 1.96 9.53 -13.24
C ILE A 112 3.36 8.94 -13.48
N PHE A 113 3.91 8.23 -12.51
CA PHE A 113 5.22 7.58 -12.67
C PHE A 113 5.20 6.46 -13.72
N SER A 114 4.08 5.74 -13.88
CA SER A 114 3.94 4.73 -14.94
C SER A 114 3.95 5.37 -16.33
N ILE A 115 3.34 6.54 -16.51
CA ILE A 115 3.44 7.30 -17.78
C ILE A 115 4.89 7.66 -18.06
N ILE A 116 5.58 8.26 -17.08
CA ILE A 116 6.94 8.81 -17.25
C ILE A 116 7.98 7.68 -17.44
N LEU A 117 7.92 6.65 -16.59
CA LEU A 117 8.98 5.64 -16.48
C LEU A 117 8.69 4.36 -17.27
N LEU A 118 7.42 4.03 -17.51
CA LEU A 118 7.00 2.81 -18.19
C LEU A 118 6.29 3.08 -19.52
N LYS A 119 5.95 4.35 -19.81
CA LYS A 119 5.18 4.77 -20.99
C LYS A 119 3.79 4.13 -21.07
N GLU A 120 3.22 3.77 -19.92
CA GLU A 120 1.88 3.18 -19.80
C GLU A 120 0.82 4.28 -19.73
N VAL A 121 0.43 4.85 -20.88
CA VAL A 121 -0.55 5.95 -20.94
C VAL A 121 -1.96 5.45 -20.61
N PRO A 122 -2.68 6.06 -19.62
CA PRO A 122 -4.05 5.71 -19.32
C PRO A 122 -5.02 6.30 -20.36
N LYS A 123 -6.15 5.64 -20.57
CA LYS A 123 -7.26 6.17 -21.37
C LYS A 123 -8.02 7.21 -20.55
N ARG A 124 -8.72 8.13 -21.23
CA ARG A 124 -9.48 9.21 -20.58
C ARG A 124 -10.47 8.71 -19.52
N TYR A 125 -11.20 7.62 -19.81
CA TYR A 125 -12.15 7.07 -18.86
C TYR A 125 -11.46 6.50 -17.59
N GLN A 126 -10.23 5.97 -17.69
CA GLN A 126 -9.48 5.49 -16.54
C GLN A 126 -9.11 6.63 -15.60
N VAL A 127 -8.68 7.77 -16.16
CA VAL A 127 -8.41 8.99 -15.39
C VAL A 127 -9.69 9.50 -14.73
N PHE A 128 -10.80 9.56 -15.49
CA PHE A 128 -12.10 9.97 -14.94
C PHE A 128 -12.55 9.09 -13.78
N CYS A 129 -12.48 7.76 -13.92
CA CYS A 129 -12.86 6.84 -12.85
C CYS A 129 -11.95 6.96 -11.62
N LEU A 130 -10.64 7.23 -11.81
CA LEU A 130 -9.72 7.49 -10.73
C LEU A 130 -10.10 8.76 -9.96
N MET A 131 -10.42 9.86 -10.66
CA MET A 131 -10.91 11.10 -10.05
C MET A 131 -12.22 10.87 -9.30
N LEU A 132 -13.13 10.08 -9.88
CA LEU A 132 -14.40 9.74 -9.25
C LEU A 132 -14.19 8.94 -7.95
N ALA A 133 -13.29 7.94 -7.96
CA ALA A 133 -12.96 7.17 -6.76
C ALA A 133 -12.31 8.05 -5.66
N MET A 134 -11.47 9.02 -6.05
CA MET A 134 -10.91 10.01 -5.14
C MET A 134 -12.00 10.88 -4.51
N THR A 135 -12.97 11.34 -5.31
CA THR A 135 -14.13 12.09 -4.79
C THR A 135 -14.89 11.26 -3.77
N GLY A 136 -15.17 9.98 -4.06
CA GLY A 136 -15.78 9.07 -3.08
C GLY A 136 -14.95 8.92 -1.80
N ALA A 137 -13.61 8.84 -1.92
CA ALA A 137 -12.71 8.80 -0.78
C ALA A 137 -12.80 10.06 0.10
N LEU A 138 -12.93 11.25 -0.50
CA LEU A 138 -13.12 12.51 0.23
C LEU A 138 -14.40 12.50 1.08
N PHE A 139 -15.50 11.95 0.56
CA PHE A 139 -16.76 11.81 1.32
C PHE A 139 -16.61 10.91 2.55
N VAL A 140 -15.81 9.85 2.47
CA VAL A 140 -15.60 8.92 3.59
C VAL A 140 -14.59 9.47 4.60
N ILE A 141 -13.44 9.93 4.12
CA ILE A 141 -12.30 10.32 4.95
C ILE A 141 -12.51 11.69 5.59
N LYS A 142 -13.19 12.62 4.89
CA LYS A 142 -13.51 13.99 5.37
C LYS A 142 -12.29 14.72 5.92
N PRO A 143 -11.23 14.87 5.13
CA PRO A 143 -10.01 15.52 5.60
C PRO A 143 -10.29 16.97 5.97
N GLY A 144 -9.75 17.42 7.10
CA GLY A 144 -9.84 18.82 7.54
C GLY A 144 -8.71 19.69 7.01
N PHE A 145 -7.60 19.07 6.58
CA PHE A 145 -6.36 19.74 6.16
C PHE A 145 -5.87 20.76 7.17
N SER A 146 -6.19 20.52 8.45
CA SER A 146 -5.74 21.32 9.58
C SER A 146 -4.57 20.61 10.27
N GLY A 147 -3.55 21.34 10.67
CA GLY A 147 -2.48 20.77 11.47
C GLY A 147 -1.07 21.19 11.04
N ASN A 148 -0.08 20.45 11.50
CA ASN A 148 1.33 20.72 11.29
C ASN A 148 1.70 20.60 9.78
N PRO A 149 2.21 21.68 9.15
CA PRO A 149 2.63 21.65 7.75
C PRO A 149 3.68 20.58 7.44
N LEU A 150 4.58 20.28 8.38
CA LEU A 150 5.58 19.23 8.23
C LEU A 150 4.94 17.84 8.21
N GLY A 151 3.89 17.61 9.03
CA GLY A 151 3.10 16.38 9.00
C GLY A 151 2.37 16.19 7.66
N MET A 152 1.80 17.27 7.11
CA MET A 152 1.15 17.25 5.81
C MET A 152 2.14 16.98 4.67
N ALA A 153 3.31 17.65 4.68
CA ALA A 153 4.38 17.39 3.72
C ALA A 153 4.89 15.95 3.79
N ALA A 154 5.08 15.41 5.00
CA ALA A 154 5.49 14.02 5.21
C ALA A 154 4.44 13.03 4.66
N GLY A 155 3.14 13.28 4.88
CA GLY A 155 2.05 12.48 4.35
C GLY A 155 2.01 12.50 2.81
N LEU A 156 2.20 13.66 2.20
CA LEU A 156 2.30 13.80 0.75
C LEU A 156 3.50 13.03 0.19
N ILE A 157 4.68 13.19 0.78
CA ILE A 157 5.87 12.41 0.43
C ILE A 157 5.59 10.92 0.62
N GLY A 158 4.84 10.55 1.65
CA GLY A 158 4.39 9.19 1.92
C GLY A 158 3.60 8.60 0.75
N GLY A 159 2.55 9.29 0.30
CA GLY A 159 1.70 8.87 -0.81
C GLY A 159 2.45 8.82 -2.15
N VAL A 160 3.23 9.85 -2.46
CA VAL A 160 4.05 9.93 -3.68
C VAL A 160 5.13 8.85 -3.69
N GLY A 161 5.83 8.64 -2.57
CA GLY A 161 6.83 7.60 -2.42
C GLY A 161 6.26 6.19 -2.60
N ALA A 162 5.07 5.92 -2.05
CA ALA A 162 4.36 4.67 -2.28
C ALA A 162 4.02 4.47 -3.77
N GLY A 163 3.55 5.53 -4.46
CA GLY A 163 3.25 5.48 -5.89
C GLY A 163 4.47 5.16 -6.75
N LEU A 164 5.61 5.81 -6.48
CA LEU A 164 6.88 5.52 -7.15
C LEU A 164 7.31 4.08 -6.88
N ALA A 165 7.22 3.63 -5.63
CA ALA A 165 7.56 2.26 -5.25
C ALA A 165 6.71 1.22 -5.99
N TYR A 166 5.39 1.43 -6.15
CA TYR A 166 4.51 0.52 -6.89
C TYR A 166 4.81 0.52 -8.40
N THR A 167 5.17 1.67 -8.96
CA THR A 167 5.67 1.73 -10.35
C THR A 167 6.93 0.89 -10.54
N MET A 168 7.86 0.92 -9.58
CA MET A 168 9.04 0.06 -9.61
C MET A 168 8.70 -1.42 -9.44
N VAL A 169 7.71 -1.77 -8.61
CA VAL A 169 7.19 -3.15 -8.50
C VAL A 169 6.69 -3.63 -9.88
N ARG A 170 5.93 -2.79 -10.60
CA ARG A 170 5.48 -3.09 -11.96
C ARG A 170 6.66 -3.34 -12.90
N LYS A 171 7.66 -2.45 -12.91
CA LYS A 171 8.87 -2.57 -13.73
C LYS A 171 9.67 -3.84 -13.40
N LEU A 172 9.90 -4.12 -12.12
CA LEU A 172 10.61 -5.32 -11.68
C LEU A 172 9.87 -6.59 -12.06
N GLY A 173 8.54 -6.60 -11.88
CA GLY A 173 7.68 -7.71 -12.26
C GLY A 173 7.68 -7.97 -13.77
N SER A 174 7.62 -6.93 -14.60
CA SER A 174 7.71 -7.05 -16.07
C SER A 174 9.08 -7.54 -16.54
N ASN A 175 10.14 -7.28 -15.77
CA ASN A 175 11.48 -7.79 -16.02
C ASN A 175 11.70 -9.22 -15.50
N GLY A 176 10.68 -9.88 -14.96
CA GLY A 176 10.75 -11.26 -14.48
C GLY A 176 11.27 -11.43 -13.06
N VAL A 177 11.49 -10.33 -12.29
CA VAL A 177 11.89 -10.44 -10.89
C VAL A 177 10.74 -11.05 -10.07
N GLN A 178 11.06 -12.03 -9.25
CA GLN A 178 10.07 -12.72 -8.45
C GLN A 178 9.50 -11.84 -7.34
N LYS A 179 8.21 -12.01 -7.06
CA LYS A 179 7.53 -11.21 -6.04
C LYS A 179 8.15 -11.35 -4.64
N ALA A 180 8.58 -12.56 -4.27
CA ALA A 180 9.21 -12.81 -2.97
C ALA A 180 10.55 -12.05 -2.82
N VAL A 181 11.36 -11.95 -3.89
CA VAL A 181 12.58 -11.15 -3.91
C VAL A 181 12.27 -9.66 -3.70
N ILE A 182 11.25 -9.14 -4.41
CA ILE A 182 10.86 -7.73 -4.30
C ILE A 182 10.37 -7.41 -2.87
N VAL A 183 9.54 -8.28 -2.30
CA VAL A 183 9.02 -8.12 -0.93
C VAL A 183 10.15 -8.23 0.09
N PHE A 184 11.01 -9.24 -0.03
CA PHE A 184 12.14 -9.45 0.88
C PHE A 184 13.08 -8.25 0.90
N CYS A 185 13.57 -7.82 -0.27
CA CYS A 185 14.49 -6.68 -0.37
C CYS A 185 13.89 -5.40 0.23
N PHE A 186 12.62 -5.13 -0.06
CA PHE A 186 11.95 -3.96 0.49
C PHE A 186 11.79 -4.05 2.02
N SER A 187 11.32 -5.17 2.52
CA SER A 187 11.03 -5.32 3.95
C SER A 187 12.30 -5.37 4.78
N ALA A 188 13.34 -6.08 4.31
CA ALA A 188 14.64 -6.14 4.97
C ALA A 188 15.33 -4.76 4.99
N PHE A 189 15.34 -4.05 3.86
CA PHE A 189 15.89 -2.69 3.80
C PHE A 189 15.14 -1.73 4.73
N SER A 190 13.81 -1.81 4.76
CA SER A 190 12.99 -0.99 5.65
C SER A 190 13.30 -1.28 7.13
N CYS A 191 13.43 -2.56 7.52
CA CYS A 191 13.83 -2.91 8.89
C CYS A 191 15.20 -2.33 9.24
N LEU A 192 16.20 -2.50 8.37
CA LEU A 192 17.55 -1.96 8.60
C LEU A 192 17.54 -0.44 8.74
N ALA A 193 16.74 0.26 7.93
CA ALA A 193 16.60 1.72 8.02
C ALA A 193 15.91 2.20 9.30
N MET A 194 15.06 1.36 9.91
CA MET A 194 14.34 1.70 11.13
C MET A 194 15.12 1.38 12.42
N VAL A 195 16.06 0.44 12.39
CA VAL A 195 16.87 0.06 13.56
C VAL A 195 17.57 1.27 14.23
N PRO A 196 18.27 2.17 13.51
CA PRO A 196 18.89 3.33 14.15
C PRO A 196 17.85 4.24 14.81
N LEU A 197 16.67 4.40 14.22
CA LEU A 197 15.60 5.24 14.78
C LEU A 197 14.98 4.64 16.05
N ILE A 198 14.96 3.32 16.16
CA ILE A 198 14.52 2.61 17.36
C ILE A 198 15.55 2.74 18.48
N ILE A 199 16.84 2.56 18.19
CA ILE A 199 17.90 2.60 19.20
C ILE A 199 18.04 3.99 19.85
N VAL A 200 17.84 5.05 19.06
CA VAL A 200 18.00 6.45 19.57
C VAL A 200 16.86 6.89 20.48
N LYS A 201 15.66 6.31 20.34
CA LYS A 201 14.50 6.67 21.17
C LYS A 201 14.35 5.65 22.31
N TYR A 202 14.16 6.17 23.55
CA TYR A 202 13.73 5.33 24.66
C TYR A 202 12.31 4.84 24.41
N HIS A 203 12.10 3.54 24.57
CA HIS A 203 10.81 2.90 24.37
C HIS A 203 10.38 2.19 25.64
N GLU A 204 9.09 2.27 25.94
CA GLU A 204 8.50 1.46 26.99
C GLU A 204 8.47 -0.02 26.58
N PRO A 205 8.58 -0.95 27.53
CA PRO A 205 8.54 -2.37 27.21
C PRO A 205 7.19 -2.77 26.61
N ILE A 206 7.22 -3.43 25.46
CA ILE A 206 6.05 -3.94 24.76
C ILE A 206 5.42 -5.05 25.60
N ASN A 207 4.16 -4.92 25.97
CA ASN A 207 3.43 -5.98 26.68
C ASN A 207 2.98 -7.11 25.72
N MET A 208 2.57 -8.25 26.28
CA MET A 208 2.20 -9.43 25.48
C MET A 208 1.02 -9.16 24.54
N TYR A 209 0.02 -8.39 24.95
CA TYR A 209 -1.12 -8.02 24.11
C TYR A 209 -0.67 -7.20 22.91
N GLN A 210 0.12 -6.15 23.15
CA GLN A 210 0.70 -5.31 22.10
C GLN A 210 1.54 -6.14 21.12
N LEU A 211 2.37 -7.05 21.64
CA LEU A 211 3.16 -7.94 20.79
C LEU A 211 2.26 -8.81 19.88
N MET A 212 1.18 -9.39 20.41
CA MET A 212 0.24 -10.16 19.61
C MET A 212 -0.42 -9.31 18.51
N MET A 213 -0.80 -8.08 18.83
CA MET A 213 -1.38 -7.15 17.84
C MET A 213 -0.35 -6.75 16.77
N LEU A 214 0.91 -6.51 17.15
CA LEU A 214 1.99 -6.21 16.22
C LEU A 214 2.30 -7.40 15.29
N LEU A 215 2.28 -8.63 15.82
CA LEU A 215 2.43 -9.83 15.01
C LEU A 215 1.25 -9.98 14.03
N GLY A 216 0.02 -9.78 14.49
CA GLY A 216 -1.17 -9.76 13.63
C GLY A 216 -1.06 -8.72 12.52
N ALA A 217 -0.63 -7.49 12.86
CA ALA A 217 -0.37 -6.43 11.89
C ALA A 217 0.70 -6.84 10.87
N GLY A 218 1.76 -7.51 11.33
CA GLY A 218 2.83 -8.01 10.48
C GLY A 218 2.36 -9.08 9.48
N PHE A 219 1.57 -10.07 9.93
CA PHE A 219 0.99 -11.09 9.05
C PHE A 219 0.04 -10.48 8.01
N ALA A 220 -0.85 -9.60 8.44
CA ALA A 220 -1.74 -8.89 7.54
C ALA A 220 -0.97 -8.03 6.53
N ALA A 221 0.06 -7.31 6.98
CA ALA A 221 0.94 -6.53 6.11
C ALA A 221 1.69 -7.40 5.10
N ALA A 222 2.18 -8.57 5.49
CA ALA A 222 2.83 -9.51 4.58
C ALA A 222 1.85 -9.96 3.48
N GLY A 223 0.63 -10.37 3.86
CA GLY A 223 -0.43 -10.68 2.91
C GLY A 223 -0.68 -9.54 1.93
N GLY A 224 -0.81 -8.30 2.43
CA GLY A 224 -0.96 -7.10 1.63
C GLY A 224 0.21 -6.86 0.68
N GLN A 225 1.45 -6.98 1.14
CA GLN A 225 2.64 -6.78 0.32
C GLN A 225 2.80 -7.83 -0.79
N PHE A 226 2.54 -9.10 -0.49
CA PHE A 226 2.61 -10.17 -1.49
C PHE A 226 1.52 -10.03 -2.55
N THR A 227 0.31 -9.65 -2.14
CA THR A 227 -0.83 -9.52 -3.07
C THR A 227 -0.71 -8.26 -3.91
N ILE A 228 -0.33 -7.10 -3.35
CA ILE A 228 -0.13 -5.88 -4.14
C ILE A 228 1.06 -6.00 -5.11
N THR A 229 2.14 -6.64 -4.67
CA THR A 229 3.29 -6.91 -5.53
C THR A 229 2.89 -7.86 -6.68
N GLY A 230 2.08 -8.86 -6.38
CA GLY A 230 1.49 -9.73 -7.40
C GLY A 230 0.56 -8.98 -8.35
N ALA A 231 -0.31 -8.10 -7.84
CA ALA A 231 -1.25 -7.34 -8.64
C ALA A 231 -0.53 -6.51 -9.72
N TYR A 232 0.45 -5.70 -9.34
CA TYR A 232 1.23 -4.89 -10.28
C TYR A 232 2.14 -5.70 -11.22
N ARG A 233 2.43 -6.97 -10.89
CA ARG A 233 3.10 -7.88 -11.81
C ARG A 233 2.16 -8.36 -12.93
N TYR A 234 0.87 -8.60 -12.61
CA TYR A 234 -0.10 -9.12 -13.57
C TYR A 234 -0.76 -8.04 -14.44
N ALA A 235 -0.90 -6.82 -13.94
CA ALA A 235 -1.58 -5.75 -14.67
C ALA A 235 -0.94 -4.37 -14.45
N PRO A 236 -1.04 -3.46 -15.44
CA PRO A 236 -0.54 -2.10 -15.32
C PRO A 236 -1.37 -1.26 -14.34
N ALA A 237 -0.74 -0.24 -13.75
CA ALA A 237 -1.37 0.64 -12.76
C ALA A 237 -2.68 1.27 -13.26
N LYS A 238 -2.72 1.71 -14.51
CA LYS A 238 -3.90 2.31 -15.14
C LYS A 238 -5.16 1.44 -15.13
N GLU A 239 -5.00 0.12 -15.00
CA GLU A 239 -6.11 -0.84 -14.99
C GLU A 239 -6.56 -1.23 -13.60
N ILE A 240 -5.65 -1.21 -12.62
CA ILE A 240 -5.91 -1.79 -11.29
C ILE A 240 -5.82 -0.82 -10.12
N SER A 241 -5.10 0.30 -10.23
CA SER A 241 -4.87 1.21 -9.09
C SER A 241 -6.15 1.76 -8.46
N ILE A 242 -7.23 1.91 -9.24
CA ILE A 242 -8.52 2.38 -8.72
C ILE A 242 -9.10 1.44 -7.65
N TYR A 243 -8.85 0.14 -7.77
CA TYR A 243 -9.39 -0.85 -6.83
C TYR A 243 -8.71 -0.79 -5.45
N ASP A 244 -7.58 -0.08 -5.32
CA ASP A 244 -6.96 0.18 -4.01
C ASP A 244 -7.85 1.04 -3.10
N TYR A 245 -8.78 1.83 -3.66
CA TYR A 245 -9.77 2.57 -2.86
C TYR A 245 -10.75 1.66 -2.12
N SER A 246 -10.89 0.40 -2.50
CA SER A 246 -11.69 -0.60 -1.74
C SER A 246 -11.18 -0.78 -0.30
N GLN A 247 -9.91 -0.45 -0.02
CA GLN A 247 -9.36 -0.44 1.34
C GLN A 247 -10.18 0.47 2.28
N ILE A 248 -10.69 1.60 1.78
CA ILE A 248 -11.51 2.52 2.59
C ILE A 248 -12.77 1.82 3.06
N ILE A 249 -13.44 1.09 2.15
CA ILE A 249 -14.66 0.33 2.48
C ILE A 249 -14.34 -0.74 3.53
N PHE A 250 -13.28 -1.52 3.31
CA PHE A 250 -12.88 -2.55 4.27
C PHE A 250 -12.48 -1.97 5.63
N THR A 251 -11.72 -0.87 5.65
CA THR A 251 -11.29 -0.22 6.91
C THR A 251 -12.50 0.26 7.71
N THR A 252 -13.48 0.87 7.05
CA THR A 252 -14.68 1.34 7.75
C THR A 252 -15.56 0.18 8.21
N SER A 253 -15.73 -0.86 7.38
CA SER A 253 -16.49 -2.05 7.78
C SER A 253 -15.86 -2.76 8.98
N LEU A 254 -14.55 -2.93 8.99
CA LEU A 254 -13.81 -3.50 10.12
C LEU A 254 -13.84 -2.57 11.34
N GLY A 255 -13.75 -1.26 11.14
CA GLY A 255 -13.88 -0.25 12.20
C GLY A 255 -15.26 -0.32 12.89
N PHE A 256 -16.32 -0.51 12.10
CA PHE A 256 -17.67 -0.73 12.64
C PHE A 256 -17.73 -2.02 13.47
N ILE A 257 -17.21 -3.14 12.95
CA ILE A 257 -17.30 -4.44 13.63
C ILE A 257 -16.44 -4.47 14.91
N VAL A 258 -15.24 -3.89 14.90
CA VAL A 258 -14.26 -4.02 16.00
C VAL A 258 -14.38 -2.89 17.02
N PHE A 259 -14.67 -1.68 16.57
CA PHE A 259 -14.69 -0.48 17.41
C PHE A 259 -16.08 0.14 17.54
N SER A 260 -17.13 -0.45 16.93
CA SER A 260 -18.48 0.10 16.89
C SER A 260 -18.54 1.52 16.29
N GLU A 261 -17.64 1.85 15.39
CA GLU A 261 -17.60 3.12 14.68
C GLU A 261 -18.68 3.16 13.60
N ILE A 262 -19.76 3.91 13.82
CA ILE A 262 -20.91 3.95 12.89
C ILE A 262 -20.58 4.89 11.72
N PRO A 263 -20.58 4.38 10.47
CA PRO A 263 -20.44 5.23 9.29
C PRO A 263 -21.65 6.16 9.16
N ASP A 264 -21.43 7.40 8.80
CA ASP A 264 -22.50 8.35 8.54
C ASP A 264 -23.00 8.28 7.09
N ILE A 265 -24.05 9.06 6.78
CA ILE A 265 -24.66 9.09 5.44
C ILE A 265 -23.65 9.47 4.32
N TYR A 266 -22.72 10.36 4.61
CA TYR A 266 -21.69 10.75 3.63
C TYR A 266 -20.73 9.60 3.31
N SER A 267 -20.43 8.76 4.30
CA SER A 267 -19.61 7.56 4.10
C SER A 267 -20.32 6.57 3.14
N PHE A 268 -21.63 6.37 3.28
CA PHE A 268 -22.40 5.52 2.35
C PHE A 268 -22.42 6.09 0.92
N ILE A 269 -22.54 7.42 0.77
CA ILE A 269 -22.43 8.09 -0.53
C ILE A 269 -21.03 7.84 -1.12
N GLY A 270 -19.99 8.02 -0.33
CA GLY A 270 -18.61 7.77 -0.75
C GLY A 270 -18.37 6.32 -1.21
N TYR A 271 -18.91 5.33 -0.50
CA TYR A 271 -18.81 3.91 -0.91
C TYR A 271 -19.51 3.66 -2.25
N ALA A 272 -20.72 4.19 -2.43
CA ALA A 272 -21.45 4.06 -3.69
C ALA A 272 -20.64 4.64 -4.86
N ILE A 273 -20.01 5.81 -4.68
CA ILE A 273 -19.15 6.44 -5.68
C ILE A 273 -17.93 5.56 -6.00
N ILE A 274 -17.22 5.04 -4.98
CA ILE A 274 -16.03 4.17 -5.17
C ILE A 274 -16.42 2.90 -5.91
N ILE A 275 -17.50 2.23 -5.51
CA ILE A 275 -17.98 1.00 -6.16
C ILE A 275 -18.38 1.28 -7.61
N THR A 276 -19.09 2.38 -7.86
CA THR A 276 -19.50 2.79 -9.21
C THR A 276 -18.28 3.03 -10.11
N ALA A 277 -17.29 3.74 -9.61
CA ALA A 277 -16.04 4.01 -10.36
C ALA A 277 -15.29 2.70 -10.71
N GLY A 278 -15.17 1.78 -9.75
CA GLY A 278 -14.57 0.47 -9.97
C GLY A 278 -15.36 -0.38 -10.97
N THR A 279 -16.69 -0.33 -10.92
CA THR A 279 -17.59 -1.07 -11.82
C THR A 279 -17.48 -0.53 -13.26
N ILE A 280 -17.49 0.78 -13.44
CA ILE A 280 -17.34 1.41 -14.76
C ILE A 280 -16.03 0.99 -15.42
N ILE A 281 -14.91 1.04 -14.69
CA ILE A 281 -13.61 0.68 -15.25
C ILE A 281 -13.53 -0.82 -15.58
N PHE A 282 -14.19 -1.66 -14.78
CA PHE A 282 -14.24 -3.10 -15.02
C PHE A 282 -14.95 -3.41 -16.35
N PHE A 283 -16.18 -2.92 -16.54
CA PHE A 283 -16.96 -3.22 -17.73
C PHE A 283 -16.38 -2.56 -18.98
N LYS A 284 -15.97 -1.28 -18.95
CA LYS A 284 -15.37 -0.64 -20.12
C LYS A 284 -14.08 -1.34 -20.58
N SER A 285 -13.27 -1.77 -19.63
CA SER A 285 -12.03 -2.45 -19.98
C SER A 285 -12.22 -3.90 -20.41
N LYS A 286 -13.38 -4.54 -20.10
CA LYS A 286 -13.76 -5.87 -20.64
C LYS A 286 -14.18 -5.79 -22.10
N ASN A 287 -14.87 -4.74 -22.49
CA ASN A 287 -15.35 -4.52 -23.87
C ASN A 287 -14.22 -4.15 -24.86
N GLU A 288 -12.99 -3.96 -24.37
CA GLU A 288 -11.83 -3.60 -25.17
C GLU A 288 -10.83 -4.78 -25.37
N GLN A 289 -11.13 -5.94 -24.79
CA GLN A 289 -10.40 -7.20 -25.01
C GLN A 289 -11.09 -8.05 -26.09
#